data_f6cda9ae5627435269bf01febce2005b
#
_entry.id   f6cda9ae5627435269bf01febce2005b
#
_cell.length_a   1.000
_cell.length_b   1.000
_cell.length_c   1.000
_cell.angle_alpha   90.00
_cell.angle_beta   90.00
_cell.angle_gamma   90.00
#
_symmetry.space_group_name_H-M   'P 1'
#
loop_
_entity.id
_entity.type
_entity.pdbx_description
1 polymer ?
#
loop_
_entity_poly.entity_id
_entity_poly.type
_entity_poly.pdbx_seq_one_letter_code
_entity_poly.pdbx_strand_id
1 'polypeptide(L)'
;MKGTKPSIVFCHGIWADGSCFSKVIPALQAEGHQCIAAQYSLNTTADDVATVKRTLGRVSSPAILVGHSYGGSVITGAGTDDRVAGLVYIAAFAPDADETSVTQPSNFPKTDVLSHIEVADGRIWLLPEGMDSFAGDLSEQEKKLVWATQCVPAPDLFEAKVGGTAWRSKPSWYIIAKNDRTVHPDCERFLAKRMSVTTTEAASSHVVMLSQPQVVIDVIRKAVKSAQGETAAA
;
A
#
# COMPACT_ATOMS: atom_id res chain seq x y z
N MET A 1 12.73 -28.89 -11.18
CA MET A 1 12.76 -27.53 -11.76
C MET A 1 12.57 -26.56 -10.60
N LYS A 2 13.46 -25.61 -10.34
CA LYS A 2 13.21 -24.54 -9.36
C LYS A 2 12.01 -23.74 -9.88
N GLY A 3 10.91 -23.74 -9.13
CA GLY A 3 9.73 -22.97 -9.48
C GLY A 3 10.09 -21.50 -9.74
N THR A 4 9.44 -20.85 -10.68
CA THR A 4 9.63 -19.40 -10.93
C THR A 4 9.33 -18.64 -9.65
N LYS A 5 10.25 -17.76 -9.22
CA LYS A 5 10.03 -16.91 -8.05
C LYS A 5 8.80 -16.01 -8.29
N PRO A 6 7.94 -15.82 -7.28
CA PRO A 6 6.84 -14.88 -7.41
C PRO A 6 7.33 -13.48 -7.77
N SER A 7 6.62 -12.82 -8.66
CA SER A 7 6.84 -11.41 -8.98
C SER A 7 6.22 -10.53 -7.91
N ILE A 8 6.66 -9.28 -7.79
CA ILE A 8 6.16 -8.35 -6.79
C ILE A 8 5.71 -7.07 -7.51
N VAL A 9 4.44 -6.71 -7.33
CA VAL A 9 3.87 -5.49 -7.90
C VAL A 9 3.50 -4.55 -6.77
N PHE A 10 4.09 -3.34 -6.77
CA PHE A 10 3.90 -2.33 -5.75
C PHE A 10 2.87 -1.31 -6.19
N CYS A 11 2.01 -0.91 -5.25
CA CYS A 11 0.92 0.05 -5.43
C CYS A 11 1.04 1.15 -4.38
N HIS A 12 1.36 2.36 -4.81
CA HIS A 12 1.58 3.51 -3.93
C HIS A 12 0.27 4.10 -3.39
N GLY A 13 0.36 4.93 -2.36
CA GLY A 13 -0.74 5.74 -1.84
C GLY A 13 -0.87 7.08 -2.56
N ILE A 14 -1.76 7.93 -2.07
CA ILE A 14 -1.80 9.34 -2.46
C ILE A 14 -0.56 10.06 -1.91
N TRP A 15 -0.21 11.18 -2.49
CA TRP A 15 0.97 12.00 -2.13
C TRP A 15 2.29 11.22 -2.17
N ALA A 16 2.29 10.11 -2.91
CA ALA A 16 3.45 9.27 -3.16
C ALA A 16 3.39 8.75 -4.61
N ASP A 17 4.48 8.21 -5.08
CA ASP A 17 4.58 7.49 -6.34
C ASP A 17 5.38 6.19 -6.15
N GLY A 18 5.69 5.48 -7.21
CA GLY A 18 6.46 4.23 -7.13
C GLY A 18 7.84 4.38 -6.49
N SER A 19 8.42 5.58 -6.44
CA SER A 19 9.72 5.82 -5.79
C SER A 19 9.68 5.66 -4.27
N CYS A 20 8.51 5.70 -3.65
CA CYS A 20 8.37 5.42 -2.22
C CYS A 20 8.84 4.01 -1.84
N PHE A 21 8.94 3.08 -2.79
CA PHE A 21 9.48 1.73 -2.58
C PHE A 21 10.99 1.61 -2.91
N SER A 22 11.70 2.71 -3.15
CA SER A 22 13.11 2.71 -3.58
C SER A 22 14.07 2.01 -2.61
N LYS A 23 13.75 1.97 -1.31
CA LYS A 23 14.55 1.23 -0.30
C LYS A 23 14.19 -0.25 -0.18
N VAL A 24 13.08 -0.68 -0.78
CA VAL A 24 12.56 -2.06 -0.72
C VAL A 24 12.88 -2.85 -2.00
N ILE A 25 12.63 -2.25 -3.15
CA ILE A 25 12.76 -2.89 -4.47
C ILE A 25 14.16 -3.49 -4.71
N PRO A 26 15.29 -2.78 -4.46
CA PRO A 26 16.61 -3.31 -4.77
C PRO A 26 16.95 -4.61 -4.04
N ALA A 27 16.53 -4.75 -2.78
CA ALA A 27 16.78 -5.95 -1.99
C ALA A 27 16.05 -7.17 -2.58
N LEU A 28 14.79 -7.01 -2.98
CA LEU A 28 13.99 -8.08 -3.57
C LEU A 28 14.44 -8.44 -4.99
N GLN A 29 14.90 -7.45 -5.77
CA GLN A 29 15.54 -7.68 -7.06
C GLN A 29 16.87 -8.48 -6.91
N ALA A 30 17.68 -8.15 -5.92
CA ALA A 30 18.92 -8.90 -5.61
C ALA A 30 18.63 -10.37 -5.24
N GLU A 31 17.45 -10.64 -4.67
CA GLU A 31 16.96 -11.99 -4.40
C GLU A 31 16.41 -12.71 -5.67
N GLY A 32 16.35 -12.01 -6.81
CA GLY A 32 15.92 -12.54 -8.09
C GLY A 32 14.40 -12.46 -8.33
N HIS A 33 13.68 -11.61 -7.60
CA HIS A 33 12.28 -11.31 -7.88
C HIS A 33 12.16 -10.27 -9.00
N GLN A 34 11.20 -10.47 -9.89
CA GLN A 34 10.77 -9.40 -10.80
C GLN A 34 9.91 -8.42 -10.02
N CYS A 35 10.32 -7.15 -9.98
CA CYS A 35 9.65 -6.09 -9.23
C CYS A 35 9.20 -4.98 -10.17
N ILE A 36 7.94 -4.55 -10.08
CA ILE A 36 7.41 -3.40 -10.81
C ILE A 36 6.54 -2.56 -9.85
N ALA A 37 6.76 -1.25 -9.81
CA ALA A 37 5.82 -0.32 -9.20
C ALA A 37 4.80 0.13 -10.26
N ALA A 38 3.52 -0.14 -10.02
CA ALA A 38 2.45 0.35 -10.86
C ALA A 38 2.32 1.87 -10.66
N GLN A 39 2.37 2.60 -11.77
CA GLN A 39 2.21 4.06 -11.79
C GLN A 39 0.81 4.37 -12.31
N TYR A 40 -0.01 5.01 -11.50
CA TYR A 40 -1.38 5.39 -11.84
C TYR A 40 -1.68 6.82 -11.41
N SER A 41 -2.72 7.40 -12.01
CA SER A 41 -2.91 8.86 -12.00
C SER A 41 -3.73 9.37 -10.81
N LEU A 42 -4.30 8.50 -9.98
CA LEU A 42 -5.19 8.87 -8.88
C LEU A 42 -6.41 9.68 -9.34
N ASN A 43 -6.89 9.43 -10.56
CA ASN A 43 -8.08 10.06 -11.10
C ASN A 43 -9.35 9.33 -10.67
N THR A 44 -9.40 8.01 -10.89
CA THR A 44 -10.50 7.14 -10.45
C THR A 44 -9.97 5.83 -9.92
N THR A 45 -10.62 5.27 -8.91
CA THR A 45 -10.27 3.95 -8.35
C THR A 45 -10.35 2.85 -9.42
N ALA A 46 -11.31 2.94 -10.35
CA ALA A 46 -11.46 1.96 -11.43
C ALA A 46 -10.26 1.95 -12.38
N ASP A 47 -9.75 3.12 -12.77
CA ASP A 47 -8.59 3.25 -13.65
C ASP A 47 -7.30 2.79 -12.96
N ASP A 48 -7.16 3.09 -11.67
CA ASP A 48 -6.00 2.67 -10.88
C ASP A 48 -5.97 1.14 -10.74
N VAL A 49 -7.10 0.50 -10.42
CA VAL A 49 -7.25 -0.96 -10.40
C VAL A 49 -6.96 -1.56 -11.78
N ALA A 50 -7.49 -0.98 -12.87
CA ALA A 50 -7.22 -1.42 -14.23
C ALA A 50 -5.73 -1.30 -14.58
N THR A 51 -5.05 -0.26 -14.11
CA THR A 51 -3.60 -0.08 -14.31
C THR A 51 -2.80 -1.18 -13.61
N VAL A 52 -3.15 -1.56 -12.39
CA VAL A 52 -2.49 -2.68 -11.70
C VAL A 52 -2.74 -4.01 -12.44
N LYS A 53 -3.96 -4.26 -12.92
CA LYS A 53 -4.26 -5.45 -13.74
C LYS A 53 -3.46 -5.48 -15.05
N ARG A 54 -3.23 -4.33 -15.69
CA ARG A 54 -2.32 -4.23 -16.87
C ARG A 54 -0.87 -4.51 -16.47
N THR A 55 -0.42 -4.00 -15.34
CA THR A 55 0.95 -4.22 -14.81
C THR A 55 1.18 -5.70 -14.51
N LEU A 56 0.18 -6.43 -14.01
CA LEU A 56 0.24 -7.89 -13.84
C LEU A 56 0.49 -8.64 -15.17
N GLY A 57 0.14 -8.06 -16.30
CA GLY A 57 0.47 -8.60 -17.63
C GLY A 57 1.94 -8.43 -18.05
N ARG A 58 2.74 -7.72 -17.26
CA ARG A 58 4.17 -7.46 -17.52
C ARG A 58 5.12 -8.27 -16.63
N VAL A 59 4.58 -9.03 -15.69
CA VAL A 59 5.35 -9.84 -14.76
C VAL A 59 5.00 -11.32 -14.91
N SER A 60 5.90 -12.20 -14.48
CA SER A 60 5.62 -13.63 -14.41
C SER A 60 4.69 -13.95 -13.23
N SER A 61 3.81 -14.93 -13.40
CA SER A 61 2.95 -15.46 -12.31
C SER A 61 3.69 -16.52 -11.48
N PRO A 62 3.30 -16.69 -10.20
CA PRO A 62 2.35 -15.89 -9.41
C PRO A 62 2.94 -14.55 -8.97
N ALA A 63 2.07 -13.59 -8.65
CA ALA A 63 2.49 -12.27 -8.19
C ALA A 63 2.00 -11.99 -6.75
N ILE A 64 2.81 -11.28 -5.98
CA ILE A 64 2.40 -10.64 -4.72
C ILE A 64 2.11 -9.17 -4.99
N LEU A 65 0.92 -8.70 -4.62
CA LEU A 65 0.60 -7.27 -4.62
C LEU A 65 0.95 -6.65 -3.27
N VAL A 66 1.62 -5.51 -3.31
CA VAL A 66 2.01 -4.74 -2.11
C VAL A 66 1.39 -3.36 -2.21
N GLY A 67 0.45 -3.03 -1.31
CA GLY A 67 -0.29 -1.76 -1.31
C GLY A 67 0.01 -0.91 -0.09
N HIS A 68 0.42 0.33 -0.31
CA HIS A 68 0.59 1.34 0.73
C HIS A 68 -0.61 2.28 0.75
N SER A 69 -1.17 2.58 1.93
CA SER A 69 -2.23 3.58 2.09
C SER A 69 -3.42 3.32 1.17
N TYR A 70 -3.83 4.27 0.33
CA TYR A 70 -4.82 4.09 -0.73
C TYR A 70 -4.49 2.92 -1.68
N GLY A 71 -3.21 2.63 -1.90
CA GLY A 71 -2.78 1.46 -2.67
C GLY A 71 -3.31 0.14 -2.12
N GLY A 72 -3.68 0.07 -0.83
CA GLY A 72 -4.40 -1.05 -0.25
C GLY A 72 -5.79 -1.24 -0.82
N SER A 73 -6.53 -0.15 -1.05
CA SER A 73 -7.82 -0.21 -1.77
C SER A 73 -7.63 -0.72 -3.19
N VAL A 74 -6.60 -0.25 -3.88
CA VAL A 74 -6.28 -0.68 -5.25
C VAL A 74 -5.96 -2.17 -5.32
N ILE A 75 -5.11 -2.70 -4.40
CA ILE A 75 -4.80 -4.14 -4.38
C ILE A 75 -5.98 -4.99 -3.92
N THR A 76 -6.91 -4.44 -3.14
CA THR A 76 -8.15 -5.12 -2.76
C THR A 76 -9.02 -5.40 -3.99
N GLY A 77 -9.12 -4.45 -4.93
CA GLY A 77 -9.83 -4.63 -6.19
C GLY A 77 -9.06 -5.45 -7.22
N ALA A 78 -7.78 -5.16 -7.41
CA ALA A 78 -6.94 -5.83 -8.41
C ALA A 78 -6.56 -7.27 -8.03
N GLY A 79 -6.51 -7.56 -6.73
CA GLY A 79 -6.09 -8.85 -6.19
C GLY A 79 -7.06 -10.01 -6.47
N THR A 80 -8.25 -9.74 -7.00
CA THR A 80 -9.19 -10.77 -7.49
C THR A 80 -8.69 -11.47 -8.77
N ASP A 81 -7.65 -10.94 -9.42
CA ASP A 81 -7.02 -11.54 -10.59
C ASP A 81 -6.34 -12.88 -10.23
N ASP A 82 -6.51 -13.89 -11.07
CA ASP A 82 -5.99 -15.25 -10.83
C ASP A 82 -4.45 -15.32 -10.78
N ARG A 83 -3.77 -14.34 -11.36
CA ARG A 83 -2.31 -14.22 -11.31
C ARG A 83 -1.80 -13.79 -9.94
N VAL A 84 -2.67 -13.32 -9.04
CA VAL A 84 -2.30 -12.85 -7.70
C VAL A 84 -2.35 -14.00 -6.70
N ALA A 85 -1.22 -14.25 -6.04
CA ALA A 85 -1.06 -15.30 -5.03
C ALA A 85 -1.12 -14.79 -3.59
N GLY A 86 -0.99 -13.48 -3.36
CA GLY A 86 -1.05 -12.90 -2.01
C GLY A 86 -1.00 -11.38 -2.01
N LEU A 87 -1.38 -10.80 -0.87
CA LEU A 87 -1.54 -9.36 -0.68
C LEU A 87 -0.76 -8.89 0.56
N VAL A 88 0.00 -7.80 0.44
CA VAL A 88 0.66 -7.15 1.58
C VAL A 88 0.14 -5.72 1.69
N TYR A 89 -0.45 -5.39 2.81
CA TYR A 89 -0.98 -4.07 3.15
C TYR A 89 0.01 -3.33 4.05
N ILE A 90 0.34 -2.08 3.75
CA ILE A 90 1.28 -1.23 4.52
C ILE A 90 0.56 0.05 4.90
N ALA A 91 0.22 0.24 6.19
CA ALA A 91 -0.52 1.41 6.68
C ALA A 91 -1.72 1.76 5.77
N ALA A 92 -2.56 0.77 5.42
CA ALA A 92 -3.36 0.79 4.21
C ALA A 92 -4.85 0.57 4.43
N PHE A 93 -5.67 1.10 3.54
CA PHE A 93 -7.09 0.77 3.47
C PHE A 93 -7.32 -0.62 2.87
N ALA A 94 -8.35 -1.30 3.37
CA ALA A 94 -8.75 -2.64 2.90
C ALA A 94 -10.29 -2.71 2.85
N PRO A 95 -10.94 -2.01 1.90
CA PRO A 95 -12.39 -1.90 1.85
C PRO A 95 -13.08 -3.26 1.64
N ASP A 96 -14.24 -3.42 2.27
CA ASP A 96 -15.19 -4.48 1.98
C ASP A 96 -16.11 -4.10 0.80
N ALA A 97 -16.98 -5.01 0.39
CA ALA A 97 -17.84 -4.86 -0.79
C ALA A 97 -18.71 -3.57 -0.78
N ASP A 98 -19.16 -3.16 0.41
CA ASP A 98 -20.00 -1.98 0.58
C ASP A 98 -19.26 -0.74 1.10
N GLU A 99 -17.96 -0.84 1.27
CA GLU A 99 -17.12 0.24 1.77
C GLU A 99 -16.37 0.97 0.67
N THR A 100 -15.98 2.19 1.00
CA THR A 100 -15.08 3.03 0.22
C THR A 100 -13.89 3.45 1.08
N SER A 101 -12.85 4.04 0.50
CA SER A 101 -11.71 4.53 1.26
C SER A 101 -12.06 5.69 2.21
N VAL A 102 -13.15 6.42 1.95
CA VAL A 102 -13.68 7.47 2.84
C VAL A 102 -14.37 6.89 4.07
N THR A 103 -15.09 5.78 3.92
CA THR A 103 -15.90 5.24 5.02
C THR A 103 -15.10 4.52 6.09
N GLN A 104 -13.92 4.00 5.75
CA GLN A 104 -13.11 3.23 6.69
C GLN A 104 -12.56 4.06 7.86
N PRO A 105 -11.94 5.24 7.65
CA PRO A 105 -11.42 6.04 8.74
C PRO A 105 -12.50 6.83 9.52
N SER A 106 -13.74 6.89 9.05
CA SER A 106 -14.80 7.75 9.60
C SER A 106 -15.14 7.48 11.07
N ASN A 107 -14.89 6.26 11.55
CA ASN A 107 -15.17 5.84 12.93
C ASN A 107 -13.96 6.01 13.88
N PHE A 108 -12.88 6.61 13.41
CA PHE A 108 -11.65 6.81 14.16
C PHE A 108 -11.34 8.30 14.34
N PRO A 109 -10.49 8.67 15.30
CA PRO A 109 -10.10 10.07 15.47
C PRO A 109 -9.49 10.63 14.20
N LYS A 110 -9.81 11.90 13.91
CA LYS A 110 -9.18 12.63 12.80
C LYS A 110 -7.68 12.74 13.03
N THR A 111 -6.92 12.54 11.97
CA THR A 111 -5.47 12.64 11.98
C THR A 111 -5.00 14.03 11.59
N ASP A 112 -3.80 14.40 12.03
CA ASP A 112 -3.25 15.75 11.87
C ASP A 112 -3.04 16.13 10.41
N VAL A 113 -2.77 15.17 9.53
CA VAL A 113 -2.55 15.41 8.10
C VAL A 113 -3.71 16.19 7.46
N LEU A 114 -4.94 16.00 7.96
CA LEU A 114 -6.14 16.67 7.41
C LEU A 114 -6.12 18.20 7.56
N SER A 115 -5.32 18.75 8.48
CA SER A 115 -5.14 20.21 8.64
C SER A 115 -4.10 20.80 7.68
N HIS A 116 -3.42 19.97 6.90
CA HIS A 116 -2.32 20.33 6.01
C HIS A 116 -2.58 19.94 4.56
N ILE A 117 -3.86 19.91 4.15
CA ILE A 117 -4.25 19.64 2.76
C ILE A 117 -4.86 20.87 2.12
N GLU A 118 -4.65 21.04 0.83
CA GLU A 118 -5.27 22.06 0.01
C GLU A 118 -5.96 21.43 -1.20
N VAL A 119 -7.18 21.89 -1.48
CA VAL A 119 -7.89 21.52 -2.72
C VAL A 119 -7.71 22.65 -3.71
N ALA A 120 -6.89 22.43 -4.73
CA ALA A 120 -6.59 23.38 -5.79
C ALA A 120 -6.56 22.69 -7.15
N ASP A 121 -7.09 23.35 -8.18
CA ASP A 121 -7.13 22.85 -9.57
C ASP A 121 -7.68 21.43 -9.71
N GLY A 122 -8.71 21.09 -8.92
CA GLY A 122 -9.33 19.77 -8.93
C GLY A 122 -8.46 18.64 -8.36
N ARG A 123 -7.50 18.99 -7.49
CA ARG A 123 -6.58 18.02 -6.84
C ARG A 123 -6.46 18.30 -5.34
N ILE A 124 -6.18 17.26 -4.57
CA ILE A 124 -5.89 17.37 -3.13
C ILE A 124 -4.39 17.32 -2.91
N TRP A 125 -3.80 18.46 -2.60
CA TRP A 125 -2.37 18.63 -2.35
C TRP A 125 -2.05 18.45 -0.88
N LEU A 126 -0.93 17.80 -0.58
CA LEU A 126 -0.32 17.85 0.74
C LEU A 126 0.61 19.06 0.80
N LEU A 127 0.35 19.95 1.75
CA LEU A 127 1.21 21.11 1.99
C LEU A 127 2.56 20.69 2.60
N PRO A 128 3.65 21.48 2.43
CA PRO A 128 4.96 21.14 2.99
C PRO A 128 4.92 20.85 4.50
N GLU A 129 4.10 21.59 5.26
CA GLU A 129 3.92 21.44 6.71
C GLU A 129 3.28 20.08 7.09
N GLY A 130 2.54 19.47 6.17
CA GLY A 130 1.92 18.17 6.36
C GLY A 130 2.90 17.00 6.32
N MET A 131 4.15 17.25 5.86
CA MET A 131 5.17 16.20 5.80
C MET A 131 5.55 15.65 7.17
N ASP A 132 5.42 16.42 8.25
CA ASP A 132 5.64 15.92 9.61
C ASP A 132 4.56 14.95 10.08
N SER A 133 3.36 15.02 9.50
CA SER A 133 2.29 14.06 9.74
C SER A 133 2.36 12.84 8.81
N PHE A 134 2.84 13.03 7.58
CA PHE A 134 2.94 11.98 6.57
C PHE A 134 4.23 11.14 6.69
N ALA A 135 5.37 11.78 6.92
CA ALA A 135 6.71 11.19 6.88
C ALA A 135 7.61 11.69 8.03
N GLY A 136 7.04 11.87 9.24
CA GLY A 136 7.67 12.57 10.34
C GLY A 136 8.95 11.95 10.90
N ASP A 137 9.22 10.68 10.61
CA ASP A 137 10.42 9.96 11.01
C ASP A 137 11.52 9.90 9.94
N LEU A 138 11.30 10.56 8.80
CA LEU A 138 12.33 10.73 7.76
C LEU A 138 13.19 11.97 8.01
N SER A 139 14.38 12.00 7.41
CA SER A 139 15.21 13.21 7.37
C SER A 139 14.54 14.32 6.56
N GLU A 140 14.89 15.58 6.83
CA GLU A 140 14.35 16.73 6.12
C GLU A 140 14.60 16.66 4.59
N GLN A 141 15.73 16.08 4.17
CA GLN A 141 16.02 15.89 2.76
C GLN A 141 15.06 14.84 2.13
N GLU A 142 14.78 13.75 2.82
CA GLU A 142 13.85 12.73 2.35
C GLU A 142 12.41 13.25 2.34
N LYS A 143 11.98 14.01 3.35
CA LYS A 143 10.67 14.67 3.37
C LYS A 143 10.48 15.57 2.16
N LYS A 144 11.48 16.41 1.84
CA LYS A 144 11.47 17.28 0.63
C LYS A 144 11.37 16.47 -0.65
N LEU A 145 12.05 15.34 -0.74
CA LEU A 145 11.95 14.46 -1.91
C LEU A 145 10.55 13.85 -2.05
N VAL A 146 10.00 13.30 -0.96
CA VAL A 146 8.64 12.74 -0.94
C VAL A 146 7.61 13.79 -1.34
N TRP A 147 7.72 15.01 -0.80
CA TRP A 147 6.84 16.11 -1.16
C TRP A 147 6.96 16.51 -2.65
N ALA A 148 8.18 16.56 -3.18
CA ALA A 148 8.43 16.94 -4.56
C ALA A 148 7.93 15.90 -5.59
N THR A 149 7.83 14.63 -5.19
CA THR A 149 7.36 13.52 -6.05
C THR A 149 5.92 13.13 -5.77
N GLN A 150 5.17 13.94 -5.00
CA GLN A 150 3.80 13.61 -4.65
C GLN A 150 2.90 13.48 -5.89
N CYS A 151 2.18 12.38 -5.99
CA CYS A 151 1.07 12.22 -6.91
C CYS A 151 -0.23 12.59 -6.19
N VAL A 152 -0.96 13.56 -6.75
CA VAL A 152 -2.11 14.20 -6.08
C VAL A 152 -3.42 13.64 -6.58
N PRO A 153 -4.33 13.20 -5.69
CA PRO A 153 -5.58 12.58 -6.07
C PRO A 153 -6.64 13.59 -6.52
N ALA A 154 -7.57 13.10 -7.34
CA ALA A 154 -8.85 13.78 -7.54
C ALA A 154 -9.68 13.74 -6.24
N PRO A 155 -10.51 14.75 -5.94
CA PRO A 155 -11.26 14.84 -4.69
C PRO A 155 -12.23 13.69 -4.45
N ASP A 156 -12.82 13.15 -5.51
CA ASP A 156 -13.81 12.07 -5.51
C ASP A 156 -13.21 10.66 -5.56
N LEU A 157 -11.87 10.56 -5.64
CA LEU A 157 -11.15 9.28 -5.72
C LEU A 157 -11.58 8.27 -4.64
N PHE A 158 -11.84 8.76 -3.43
CA PHE A 158 -12.09 7.91 -2.26
C PHE A 158 -13.56 7.47 -2.11
N GLU A 159 -14.47 8.02 -2.90
CA GLU A 159 -15.92 7.78 -2.81
C GLU A 159 -16.36 6.53 -3.58
N ALA A 160 -15.51 6.01 -4.45
CA ALA A 160 -15.81 4.85 -5.27
C ALA A 160 -15.52 3.52 -4.56
N LYS A 161 -16.37 2.52 -4.82
CA LYS A 161 -16.12 1.13 -4.43
C LYS A 161 -15.02 0.53 -5.32
N VAL A 162 -14.20 -0.36 -4.75
CA VAL A 162 -13.03 -0.92 -5.47
C VAL A 162 -13.36 -2.10 -6.39
N GLY A 163 -14.60 -2.58 -6.40
CA GLY A 163 -15.05 -3.64 -7.30
C GLY A 163 -14.51 -5.04 -6.96
N GLY A 164 -14.16 -5.29 -5.70
CA GLY A 164 -13.71 -6.60 -5.25
C GLY A 164 -13.25 -6.57 -3.80
N THR A 165 -13.11 -7.75 -3.18
CA THR A 165 -12.66 -7.93 -1.79
C THR A 165 -11.62 -9.04 -1.71
N ALA A 166 -10.52 -8.88 -2.44
CA ALA A 166 -9.52 -9.93 -2.63
C ALA A 166 -8.95 -10.50 -1.31
N TRP A 167 -8.86 -9.70 -0.25
CA TRP A 167 -8.39 -10.13 1.06
C TRP A 167 -9.28 -11.21 1.72
N ARG A 168 -10.53 -11.40 1.26
CA ARG A 168 -11.42 -12.48 1.75
C ARG A 168 -11.04 -13.86 1.20
N SER A 169 -10.31 -13.91 0.09
CA SER A 169 -9.98 -15.15 -0.62
C SER A 169 -8.48 -15.38 -0.85
N LYS A 170 -7.66 -14.37 -0.66
CA LYS A 170 -6.20 -14.45 -0.88
C LYS A 170 -5.45 -14.37 0.45
N PRO A 171 -4.37 -15.15 0.61
CA PRO A 171 -3.46 -14.98 1.73
C PRO A 171 -3.00 -13.52 1.83
N SER A 172 -3.08 -12.94 3.01
CA SER A 172 -2.82 -11.51 3.20
C SER A 172 -2.01 -11.24 4.47
N TRP A 173 -1.22 -10.18 4.45
CA TRP A 173 -0.39 -9.67 5.55
C TRP A 173 -0.64 -8.18 5.72
N TYR A 174 -0.51 -7.70 6.94
CA TYR A 174 -0.72 -6.29 7.24
C TYR A 174 0.42 -5.72 8.10
N ILE A 175 0.97 -4.57 7.69
CA ILE A 175 1.96 -3.81 8.45
C ILE A 175 1.27 -2.56 8.98
N ILE A 176 1.23 -2.43 10.31
CA ILE A 176 0.65 -1.30 11.05
C ILE A 176 1.76 -0.29 11.37
N ALA A 177 1.57 0.96 11.03
CA ALA A 177 2.44 2.07 11.39
C ALA A 177 2.02 2.66 12.74
N LYS A 178 2.77 2.38 13.81
CA LYS A 178 2.37 2.76 15.19
C LYS A 178 2.28 4.26 15.43
N ASN A 179 3.05 5.04 14.69
CA ASN A 179 3.14 6.50 14.83
C ASN A 179 2.49 7.23 13.65
N ASP A 180 1.58 6.54 12.94
CA ASP A 180 0.90 7.11 11.78
C ASP A 180 -0.03 8.27 12.21
N ARG A 181 0.16 9.42 11.56
CA ARG A 181 -0.66 10.63 11.73
C ARG A 181 -1.41 10.99 10.44
N THR A 182 -1.48 10.03 9.49
CA THR A 182 -2.21 10.10 8.22
C THR A 182 -3.41 9.14 8.21
N VAL A 183 -3.19 7.88 8.53
CA VAL A 183 -4.23 6.89 8.85
C VAL A 183 -4.09 6.55 10.33
N HIS A 184 -5.18 6.68 11.10
CA HIS A 184 -5.10 6.43 12.54
C HIS A 184 -4.69 4.96 12.81
N PRO A 185 -3.69 4.69 13.68
CA PRO A 185 -3.21 3.32 13.92
C PRO A 185 -4.30 2.34 14.40
N ASP A 186 -5.32 2.83 15.11
CA ASP A 186 -6.44 1.99 15.53
C ASP A 186 -7.37 1.62 14.36
N CYS A 187 -7.45 2.47 13.32
CA CYS A 187 -8.11 2.10 12.07
C CYS A 187 -7.34 0.95 11.40
N GLU A 188 -6.03 1.04 11.30
CA GLU A 188 -5.19 -0.02 10.74
C GLU A 188 -5.33 -1.34 11.51
N ARG A 189 -5.31 -1.28 12.87
CA ARG A 189 -5.53 -2.46 13.73
C ARG A 189 -6.91 -3.08 13.53
N PHE A 190 -7.93 -2.24 13.41
CA PHE A 190 -9.30 -2.69 13.13
C PHE A 190 -9.37 -3.42 11.80
N LEU A 191 -8.79 -2.84 10.73
CA LEU A 191 -8.78 -3.45 9.40
C LEU A 191 -8.03 -4.79 9.41
N ALA A 192 -6.84 -4.83 9.97
CA ALA A 192 -6.03 -6.05 10.08
C ALA A 192 -6.75 -7.16 10.87
N LYS A 193 -7.39 -6.81 11.98
CA LYS A 193 -8.19 -7.73 12.80
C LYS A 193 -9.41 -8.26 12.03
N ARG A 194 -10.14 -7.39 11.33
CA ARG A 194 -11.29 -7.77 10.51
C ARG A 194 -10.91 -8.74 9.40
N MET A 195 -9.77 -8.50 8.76
CA MET A 195 -9.22 -9.36 7.72
C MET A 195 -8.70 -10.70 8.27
N SER A 196 -8.52 -10.82 9.60
CA SER A 196 -7.91 -12.00 10.27
C SER A 196 -6.55 -12.39 9.69
N VAL A 197 -5.71 -11.40 9.40
CA VAL A 197 -4.42 -11.58 8.72
C VAL A 197 -3.23 -11.54 9.68
N THR A 198 -2.10 -12.09 9.22
CA THR A 198 -0.82 -11.95 9.95
C THR A 198 -0.41 -10.48 9.99
N THR A 199 -0.24 -9.97 11.20
CA THR A 199 0.03 -8.56 11.45
C THR A 199 1.45 -8.35 11.96
N THR A 200 2.09 -7.27 11.52
CA THR A 200 3.39 -6.78 12.02
C THR A 200 3.24 -5.30 12.36
N GLU A 201 3.64 -4.88 13.56
CA GLU A 201 3.66 -3.46 13.93
C GLU A 201 5.06 -2.87 13.75
N ALA A 202 5.15 -1.70 13.12
CA ALA A 202 6.38 -0.93 12.91
C ALA A 202 6.33 0.38 13.71
N ALA A 203 7.42 0.75 14.37
CA ALA A 203 7.57 2.06 15.01
C ALA A 203 7.92 3.10 13.93
N SER A 204 6.94 3.47 13.10
CA SER A 204 7.09 4.28 11.90
C SER A 204 5.95 5.28 11.76
N SER A 205 6.21 6.38 11.06
CA SER A 205 5.19 7.22 10.42
C SER A 205 4.48 6.46 9.29
N HIS A 206 3.63 7.15 8.53
CA HIS A 206 2.83 6.53 7.45
C HIS A 206 3.66 5.82 6.37
N VAL A 207 4.89 6.28 6.10
CA VAL A 207 5.74 5.79 5.01
C VAL A 207 6.72 4.69 5.48
N VAL A 208 6.19 3.59 6.02
CA VAL A 208 6.97 2.47 6.60
C VAL A 208 8.05 1.96 5.64
N MET A 209 7.78 1.92 4.35
CA MET A 209 8.72 1.42 3.33
C MET A 209 9.95 2.31 3.13
N LEU A 210 9.90 3.55 3.59
CA LEU A 210 11.05 4.49 3.59
C LEU A 210 11.77 4.53 4.94
N SER A 211 11.02 4.49 6.06
CA SER A 211 11.59 4.62 7.41
C SER A 211 12.06 3.27 7.99
N GLN A 212 11.32 2.19 7.72
CA GLN A 212 11.55 0.84 8.23
C GLN A 212 11.55 -0.20 7.08
N PRO A 213 12.36 -0.03 6.01
CA PRO A 213 12.30 -0.86 4.82
C PRO A 213 12.52 -2.34 5.11
N GLN A 214 13.33 -2.69 6.11
CA GLN A 214 13.59 -4.08 6.47
C GLN A 214 12.34 -4.80 6.96
N VAL A 215 11.48 -4.13 7.73
CA VAL A 215 10.20 -4.68 8.18
C VAL A 215 9.32 -5.04 6.97
N VAL A 216 9.25 -4.16 5.99
CA VAL A 216 8.47 -4.37 4.76
C VAL A 216 9.04 -5.53 3.94
N ILE A 217 10.36 -5.59 3.75
CA ILE A 217 11.05 -6.66 3.04
C ILE A 217 10.76 -8.02 3.70
N ASP A 218 10.84 -8.10 5.03
CA ASP A 218 10.64 -9.36 5.74
C ASP A 218 9.19 -9.86 5.67
N VAL A 219 8.20 -8.95 5.67
CA VAL A 219 6.79 -9.33 5.45
C VAL A 219 6.55 -9.79 4.01
N ILE A 220 7.13 -9.12 3.02
CA ILE A 220 7.05 -9.56 1.61
C ILE A 220 7.69 -10.95 1.44
N ARG A 221 8.83 -11.23 2.07
CA ARG A 221 9.46 -12.56 2.05
C ARG A 221 8.55 -13.65 2.62
N LYS A 222 7.77 -13.35 3.69
CA LYS A 222 6.76 -14.28 4.23
C LYS A 222 5.67 -14.56 3.21
N ALA A 223 5.17 -13.51 2.54
CA ALA A 223 4.17 -13.65 1.48
C ALA A 223 4.68 -14.50 0.30
N VAL A 224 5.92 -14.26 -0.13
CA VAL A 224 6.59 -15.04 -1.19
C VAL A 224 6.72 -16.52 -0.80
N LYS A 225 7.19 -16.83 0.41
CA LYS A 225 7.29 -18.21 0.89
C LYS A 225 5.95 -18.93 0.90
N SER A 226 4.90 -18.26 1.38
CA SER A 226 3.54 -18.80 1.36
C SER A 226 3.07 -19.12 -0.07
N ALA A 227 3.33 -18.23 -1.04
CA ALA A 227 2.98 -18.44 -2.44
C ALA A 227 3.75 -19.59 -3.11
N GLN A 228 4.92 -19.97 -2.57
CA GLN A 228 5.72 -21.10 -3.03
C GLN A 228 5.33 -22.43 -2.37
N GLY A 229 4.33 -22.43 -1.46
CA GLY A 229 3.94 -23.61 -0.71
C GLY A 229 4.92 -24.01 0.41
N GLU A 230 5.89 -23.15 0.72
CA GLU A 230 6.78 -23.33 1.86
C GLU A 230 6.05 -22.88 3.14
N THR A 231 5.50 -23.82 3.90
CA THR A 231 4.96 -23.55 5.24
C THR A 231 6.07 -22.99 6.11
N ALA A 232 5.79 -21.84 6.76
CA ALA A 232 6.69 -21.34 7.79
C ALA A 232 6.86 -22.44 8.84
N ALA A 233 8.09 -22.92 9.03
CA ALA A 233 8.42 -23.71 10.21
C ALA A 233 8.10 -22.86 11.44
N ALA A 234 7.25 -23.38 12.33
CA ALA A 234 6.80 -22.76 13.56
C ALA A 234 7.96 -22.43 14.50
#